data_cee41ba8ab3bb92e5c9c52c51772843f
#
_entry.id   cee41ba8ab3bb92e5c9c52c51772843f
#
_cell.length_a   1.000
_cell.length_b   1.000
_cell.length_c   1.000
_cell.angle_alpha   90.00
_cell.angle_beta   90.00
_cell.angle_gamma   90.00
#
_symmetry.space_group_name_H-M   'P 1'
#
loop_
_entity.id
_entity.type
_entity.pdbx_description
1 polymer ?
#
loop_
_entity_poly.entity_id
_entity_poly.type
_entity_poly.pdbx_seq_one_letter_code
_entity_poly.pdbx_strand_id
1 'polypeptide(L)'
;MAIGTLPKELKGEWIWLPEKSGRGARDVRVFARKEFVLESSVPFSELWISAIPSYHVYVNGEHVGYGPAAPTRTKCYGDFYDIAPYLEVGSNVISIITCDMAIPTYSRYPHPPKIWCQVNIGDRPVLWTDSTWRMIEPQCYSGGQPRCHAGLEYTESPYRK
;
A
#
# COMPACT_ATOMS: atom_id res chain seq x y z
N MET A 1 4.61 12.52 -16.31
CA MET A 1 4.59 12.45 -14.83
C MET A 1 3.88 13.69 -14.35
N ALA A 2 2.61 13.58 -13.96
CA ALA A 2 1.88 14.72 -13.42
C ALA A 2 2.39 14.95 -11.99
N ILE A 3 2.89 16.14 -11.71
CA ILE A 3 3.17 16.57 -10.33
C ILE A 3 1.81 16.91 -9.74
N GLY A 4 1.17 15.96 -9.08
CA GLY A 4 -0.09 16.19 -8.39
C GLY A 4 0.12 17.17 -7.24
N THR A 5 -0.74 18.13 -7.12
CA THR A 5 -0.83 18.96 -5.91
C THR A 5 -1.43 18.10 -4.81
N LEU A 6 -0.85 18.09 -3.62
CA LEU A 6 -1.39 17.35 -2.47
C LEU A 6 -2.88 17.69 -2.27
N PRO A 7 -3.69 16.71 -1.80
CA PRO A 7 -5.11 16.96 -1.50
C PRO A 7 -5.25 18.17 -0.58
N LYS A 8 -6.31 18.96 -0.78
CA LYS A 8 -6.62 20.12 0.09
C LYS A 8 -6.85 19.68 1.54
N GLU A 9 -7.38 18.46 1.72
CA GLU A 9 -7.63 17.85 3.01
C GLU A 9 -7.03 16.46 3.03
N LEU A 10 -6.07 16.23 3.92
CA LEU A 10 -5.50 14.93 4.19
C LEU A 10 -6.31 14.24 5.28
N LYS A 11 -6.86 13.06 4.96
CA LYS A 11 -7.61 12.20 5.89
C LYS A 11 -6.90 10.87 6.07
N GLY A 12 -7.33 10.16 7.11
CA GLY A 12 -6.85 8.82 7.41
C GLY A 12 -5.63 8.80 8.30
N GLU A 13 -5.33 7.62 8.74
CA GLU A 13 -4.19 7.30 9.61
C GLU A 13 -3.30 6.25 8.96
N TRP A 14 -2.06 6.17 9.43
CA TRP A 14 -1.17 5.09 9.06
C TRP A 14 -1.64 3.79 9.70
N ILE A 15 -1.85 2.74 8.90
CA ILE A 15 -2.31 1.44 9.37
C ILE A 15 -1.26 0.35 9.14
N TRP A 16 -1.27 -0.67 10.00
CA TRP A 16 -0.50 -1.90 9.89
C TRP A 16 -1.12 -2.98 10.76
N LEU A 17 -0.70 -4.24 10.59
CA LEU A 17 -1.09 -5.34 11.48
C LEU A 17 -0.53 -5.12 12.89
N PRO A 18 -1.35 -4.96 13.94
CA PRO A 18 -0.88 -4.65 15.29
C PRO A 18 0.09 -5.69 15.85
N GLU A 19 -0.18 -6.95 15.65
CA GLU A 19 0.63 -8.08 16.13
C GLU A 19 1.98 -8.22 15.40
N LYS A 20 2.15 -7.55 14.26
CA LYS A 20 3.35 -7.61 13.41
C LYS A 20 4.13 -6.31 13.38
N SER A 21 3.76 -5.33 14.19
CA SER A 21 4.45 -4.02 14.24
C SER A 21 5.76 -4.02 15.03
N GLY A 22 6.17 -5.15 15.61
CA GLY A 22 7.38 -5.26 16.42
C GLY A 22 8.63 -5.61 15.59
N ARG A 23 9.82 -5.25 16.10
CA ARG A 23 11.14 -5.48 15.48
C ARG A 23 11.52 -6.96 15.26
N GLY A 24 10.69 -7.91 15.65
CA GLY A 24 10.98 -9.35 15.55
C GLY A 24 10.39 -10.06 14.33
N ALA A 25 9.41 -9.46 13.67
CA ALA A 25 8.79 -10.04 12.48
C ALA A 25 9.64 -9.68 11.24
N ARG A 26 10.07 -10.68 10.47
CA ARG A 26 10.84 -10.51 9.24
C ARG A 26 10.08 -11.08 8.08
N ASP A 27 10.18 -10.44 6.90
CA ASP A 27 9.55 -10.89 5.66
C ASP A 27 8.03 -11.09 5.82
N VAL A 28 7.38 -10.09 6.42
CA VAL A 28 5.93 -10.09 6.64
C VAL A 28 5.25 -9.47 5.44
N ARG A 29 4.46 -10.25 4.72
CA ARG A 29 3.60 -9.74 3.65
C ARG A 29 2.23 -9.43 4.22
N VAL A 30 1.62 -8.35 3.74
CA VAL A 30 0.30 -7.91 4.16
C VAL A 30 -0.55 -7.61 2.95
N PHE A 31 -1.75 -8.18 2.97
CA PHE A 31 -2.83 -7.80 2.06
C PHE A 31 -3.81 -6.93 2.83
N ALA A 32 -3.99 -5.70 2.37
CA ALA A 32 -4.96 -4.76 2.91
C ALA A 32 -6.02 -4.46 1.86
N ARG A 33 -7.29 -4.37 2.27
CA ARG A 33 -8.38 -4.01 1.35
C ARG A 33 -9.48 -3.22 2.03
N LYS A 34 -10.14 -2.39 1.22
CA LYS A 34 -11.33 -1.64 1.61
C LYS A 34 -12.29 -1.53 0.44
N GLU A 35 -13.57 -1.74 0.73
CA GLU A 35 -14.68 -1.57 -0.22
C GLU A 35 -15.32 -0.21 -0.03
N PHE A 36 -15.82 0.37 -1.11
CA PHE A 36 -16.62 1.60 -1.10
C PHE A 36 -17.60 1.59 -2.28
N VAL A 37 -18.63 2.45 -2.20
CA VAL A 37 -19.69 2.49 -3.20
C VAL A 37 -19.66 3.82 -3.92
N LEU A 38 -19.78 3.77 -5.26
CA LEU A 38 -20.04 4.92 -6.12
C LEU A 38 -21.49 4.94 -6.59
N GLU A 39 -22.16 6.06 -6.40
CA GLU A 39 -23.55 6.26 -6.84
C GLU A 39 -23.65 6.57 -8.35
N SER A 40 -22.59 7.12 -8.92
CA SER A 40 -22.54 7.48 -10.35
C SER A 40 -21.10 7.39 -10.87
N SER A 41 -20.95 7.28 -12.20
CA SER A 41 -19.63 7.33 -12.85
C SER A 41 -18.97 8.69 -12.63
N VAL A 42 -17.64 8.67 -12.53
CA VAL A 42 -16.83 9.88 -12.31
C VAL A 42 -15.78 10.02 -13.42
N PRO A 43 -15.58 11.21 -13.98
CA PRO A 43 -14.61 11.41 -15.06
C PRO A 43 -13.15 11.39 -14.56
N PHE A 44 -12.94 11.62 -13.26
CA PHE A 44 -11.62 11.69 -12.63
C PHE A 44 -11.73 11.34 -11.14
N SER A 45 -10.80 10.55 -10.64
CA SER A 45 -10.74 10.16 -9.24
C SER A 45 -9.29 9.96 -8.82
N GLU A 46 -8.88 10.66 -7.79
CA GLU A 46 -7.53 10.64 -7.27
C GLU A 46 -7.34 9.56 -6.22
N LEU A 47 -6.37 8.67 -6.43
CA LEU A 47 -5.81 7.83 -5.38
C LEU A 47 -4.45 8.39 -4.98
N TRP A 48 -4.34 8.83 -3.75
CA TRP A 48 -3.08 9.16 -3.10
C TRP A 48 -2.67 8.01 -2.20
N ILE A 49 -1.43 7.56 -2.31
CA ILE A 49 -0.95 6.39 -1.58
C ILE A 49 0.51 6.54 -1.18
N SER A 50 0.82 6.08 0.02
CA SER A 50 2.18 5.95 0.53
C SER A 50 2.27 4.68 1.37
N ALA A 51 3.40 4.00 1.33
CA ALA A 51 3.68 2.86 2.18
C ALA A 51 5.17 2.77 2.53
N ILE A 52 5.48 2.09 3.60
CA ILE A 52 6.82 1.71 3.98
C ILE A 52 6.84 0.19 4.17
N PRO A 53 7.73 -0.52 3.47
CA PRO A 53 8.75 -0.02 2.52
C PRO A 53 8.23 0.25 1.10
N SER A 54 7.18 -0.44 0.66
CA SER A 54 6.62 -0.32 -0.70
C SER A 54 5.22 -0.90 -0.77
N TYR A 55 4.53 -0.66 -1.88
CA TYR A 55 3.21 -1.21 -2.15
C TYR A 55 3.07 -1.63 -3.62
N HIS A 56 2.14 -2.55 -3.87
CA HIS A 56 1.41 -2.70 -5.12
C HIS A 56 -0.05 -2.38 -4.84
N VAL A 57 -0.67 -1.54 -5.67
CA VAL A 57 -2.08 -1.15 -5.51
C VAL A 57 -2.92 -1.62 -6.68
N TYR A 58 -4.10 -2.10 -6.34
CA TYR A 58 -5.09 -2.64 -7.28
C TYR A 58 -6.44 -1.97 -7.02
N VAL A 59 -7.20 -1.75 -8.08
CA VAL A 59 -8.59 -1.29 -8.05
C VAL A 59 -9.42 -2.32 -8.81
N ASN A 60 -10.43 -2.89 -8.18
CA ASN A 60 -11.31 -3.92 -8.77
C ASN A 60 -10.54 -5.11 -9.40
N GLY A 61 -9.37 -5.44 -8.86
CA GLY A 61 -8.49 -6.51 -9.35
C GLY A 61 -7.46 -6.08 -10.40
N GLU A 62 -7.61 -4.91 -11.00
CA GLU A 62 -6.66 -4.37 -11.97
C GLU A 62 -5.47 -3.69 -11.28
N HIS A 63 -4.25 -4.00 -11.71
CA HIS A 63 -3.03 -3.41 -11.16
C HIS A 63 -2.89 -1.95 -11.64
N VAL A 64 -2.91 -1.01 -10.70
CA VAL A 64 -2.81 0.42 -10.97
C VAL A 64 -1.37 0.92 -10.92
N GLY A 65 -0.60 0.44 -9.95
CA GLY A 65 0.78 0.88 -9.80
C GLY A 65 1.50 0.28 -8.60
N TYR A 66 2.77 0.64 -8.48
CA TYR A 66 3.64 0.24 -7.37
C TYR A 66 4.53 1.43 -6.96
N GLY A 67 4.93 1.43 -5.71
CA GLY A 67 5.76 2.49 -5.13
C GLY A 67 5.90 2.33 -3.61
N PRO A 68 6.17 3.42 -2.93
CA PRO A 68 6.72 4.67 -3.45
C PRO A 68 8.23 4.55 -3.69
N ALA A 69 8.87 5.64 -4.11
CA ALA A 69 10.32 5.76 -4.04
C ALA A 69 10.82 5.46 -2.63
N ALA A 70 12.00 4.84 -2.51
CA ALA A 70 12.54 4.44 -1.21
C ALA A 70 12.61 5.62 -0.24
N PRO A 71 12.13 5.47 1.01
CA PRO A 71 12.17 6.53 1.99
C PRO A 71 13.61 6.82 2.39
N THR A 72 13.89 8.08 2.69
CA THR A 72 15.14 8.50 3.35
C THR A 72 14.95 8.43 4.87
N ARG A 73 16.01 8.77 5.64
CA ARG A 73 15.91 8.85 7.11
C ARG A 73 14.83 9.80 7.61
N THR A 74 14.50 10.84 6.84
CA THR A 74 13.64 11.95 7.27
C THR A 74 12.43 12.16 6.36
N LYS A 75 12.35 11.51 5.20
CA LYS A 75 11.28 11.72 4.21
C LYS A 75 10.66 10.40 3.79
N CYS A 76 9.35 10.37 3.78
CA CYS A 76 8.55 9.36 3.10
C CYS A 76 7.97 9.99 1.82
N TYR A 77 7.80 9.20 0.79
CA TYR A 77 7.23 9.60 -0.47
C TYR A 77 5.84 9.00 -0.64
N GLY A 78 5.01 9.62 -1.43
CA GLY A 78 3.73 9.12 -1.85
C GLY A 78 3.56 9.29 -3.34
N ASP A 79 2.68 8.51 -3.90
CA ASP A 79 2.35 8.51 -5.31
C ASP A 79 0.88 8.90 -5.51
N PHE A 80 0.59 9.30 -6.72
CA PHE A 80 -0.72 9.74 -7.16
C PHE A 80 -1.12 9.01 -8.43
N TYR A 81 -2.37 8.54 -8.48
CA TYR A 81 -2.95 7.87 -9.65
C TYR A 81 -4.34 8.41 -9.94
N ASP A 82 -4.66 8.58 -11.23
CA ASP A 82 -6.06 8.67 -11.65
C ASP A 82 -6.63 7.26 -11.74
N ILE A 83 -7.60 6.96 -10.89
CA ILE A 83 -8.23 5.64 -10.83
C ILE A 83 -9.62 5.58 -11.45
N ALA A 84 -10.14 6.69 -12.00
CA ALA A 84 -11.45 6.71 -12.64
C ALA A 84 -11.65 5.62 -13.71
N PRO A 85 -10.63 5.28 -14.54
CA PRO A 85 -10.75 4.20 -15.53
C PRO A 85 -11.00 2.81 -14.95
N TYR A 86 -10.71 2.60 -13.68
CA TYR A 86 -10.83 1.31 -12.97
C TYR A 86 -12.09 1.25 -12.09
N LEU A 87 -12.85 2.36 -11.97
CA LEU A 87 -14.02 2.44 -11.09
C LEU A 87 -15.30 2.13 -11.86
N GLU A 88 -16.22 1.49 -11.14
CA GLU A 88 -17.55 1.14 -11.62
C GLU A 88 -18.63 1.81 -10.75
N VAL A 89 -19.82 2.02 -11.31
CA VAL A 89 -21.00 2.40 -10.52
C VAL A 89 -21.38 1.21 -9.64
N GLY A 90 -21.57 1.44 -8.37
CA GLY A 90 -21.80 0.41 -7.37
C GLY A 90 -20.55 0.14 -6.52
N SER A 91 -20.35 -1.13 -6.17
CA SER A 91 -19.27 -1.54 -5.25
C SER A 91 -17.91 -1.55 -5.95
N ASN A 92 -16.94 -0.92 -5.31
CA ASN A 92 -15.55 -0.89 -5.74
C ASN A 92 -14.65 -1.36 -4.59
N VAL A 93 -13.47 -1.89 -4.92
CA VAL A 93 -12.50 -2.35 -3.94
C VAL A 93 -11.10 -1.81 -4.25
N ILE A 94 -10.46 -1.21 -3.25
CA ILE A 94 -9.02 -0.93 -3.27
C ILE A 94 -8.33 -2.07 -2.53
N SER A 95 -7.30 -2.65 -3.17
CA SER A 95 -6.46 -3.68 -2.57
C SER A 95 -5.00 -3.27 -2.63
N ILE A 96 -4.27 -3.47 -1.53
CA ILE A 96 -2.86 -3.10 -1.39
C ILE A 96 -2.09 -4.32 -0.92
N ILE A 97 -1.00 -4.62 -1.63
CA ILE A 97 -0.03 -5.64 -1.24
C ILE A 97 1.24 -4.92 -0.81
N THR A 98 1.75 -5.24 0.36
CA THR A 98 3.00 -4.69 0.88
C THR A 98 3.80 -5.78 1.60
N CYS A 99 5.10 -5.52 1.82
CA CYS A 99 5.99 -6.45 2.51
C CYS A 99 6.91 -5.69 3.46
N ASP A 100 6.95 -6.07 4.73
CA ASP A 100 7.98 -5.62 5.65
C ASP A 100 9.13 -6.61 5.70
N MET A 101 10.27 -6.20 5.17
CA MET A 101 11.49 -6.99 5.22
C MET A 101 12.24 -6.87 6.54
N ALA A 102 11.94 -5.85 7.35
CA ALA A 102 12.56 -5.53 8.64
C ALA A 102 14.10 -5.52 8.65
N ILE A 103 14.73 -5.41 7.48
CA ILE A 103 16.18 -5.44 7.29
C ILE A 103 16.63 -4.30 6.38
N PRO A 104 17.83 -3.74 6.60
CA PRO A 104 18.40 -2.79 5.65
C PRO A 104 18.81 -3.49 4.35
N THR A 105 18.61 -2.79 3.23
CA THR A 105 19.17 -3.16 1.93
C THR A 105 20.05 -2.00 1.43
N TYR A 106 20.71 -2.17 0.29
CA TYR A 106 21.50 -1.07 -0.32
C TYR A 106 20.65 0.16 -0.66
N SER A 107 19.36 -0.04 -0.93
CA SER A 107 18.46 1.03 -1.37
C SER A 107 17.46 1.48 -0.30
N ARG A 108 17.36 0.78 0.84
CA ARG A 108 16.31 1.03 1.83
C ARG A 108 16.84 0.99 3.26
N TYR A 109 16.48 2.01 4.03
CA TYR A 109 16.64 2.00 5.48
C TYR A 109 15.47 1.27 6.14
N PRO A 110 15.69 0.55 7.25
CA PRO A 110 14.61 -0.05 8.03
C PRO A 110 13.80 1.05 8.70
N HIS A 111 12.52 1.09 8.39
CA HIS A 111 11.53 1.92 9.07
C HIS A 111 10.38 1.02 9.53
N PRO A 112 9.63 1.40 10.57
CA PRO A 112 8.39 0.73 10.91
C PRO A 112 7.46 0.67 9.69
N PRO A 113 6.95 -0.53 9.35
CA PRO A 113 6.08 -0.69 8.20
C PRO A 113 4.74 0.01 8.44
N LYS A 114 4.18 0.59 7.39
CA LYS A 114 2.89 1.29 7.45
C LYS A 114 2.35 1.58 6.07
N ILE A 115 1.03 1.72 5.98
CA ILE A 115 0.27 2.06 4.78
C ILE A 115 -0.60 3.28 5.08
N TRP A 116 -0.68 4.18 4.13
CA TRP A 116 -1.64 5.26 4.10
C TRP A 116 -2.16 5.44 2.67
N CYS A 117 -3.47 5.57 2.51
CA CYS A 117 -4.03 6.01 1.23
C CYS A 117 -5.33 6.81 1.43
N GLN A 118 -5.67 7.58 0.41
CA GLN A 118 -6.89 8.37 0.33
C GLN A 118 -7.37 8.40 -1.11
N VAL A 119 -8.67 8.23 -1.31
CA VAL A 119 -9.35 8.39 -2.60
C VAL A 119 -10.22 9.64 -2.55
N ASN A 120 -10.06 10.51 -3.55
CA ASN A 120 -10.87 11.69 -3.74
C ASN A 120 -11.67 11.61 -5.04
N ILE A 121 -12.87 12.14 -5.01
CA ILE A 121 -13.68 12.46 -6.19
C ILE A 121 -13.84 13.99 -6.23
N GLY A 122 -13.19 14.63 -7.18
CA GLY A 122 -12.95 16.06 -7.12
C GLY A 122 -12.19 16.41 -5.83
N ASP A 123 -12.65 17.43 -5.11
CA ASP A 123 -12.05 17.84 -3.83
C ASP A 123 -12.55 17.03 -2.62
N ARG A 124 -13.47 16.07 -2.82
CA ARG A 124 -14.11 15.32 -1.73
C ARG A 124 -13.42 13.97 -1.48
N PRO A 125 -12.86 13.73 -0.29
CA PRO A 125 -12.40 12.42 0.10
C PRO A 125 -13.60 11.46 0.30
N VAL A 126 -13.53 10.29 -0.33
CA VAL A 126 -14.58 9.25 -0.28
C VAL A 126 -14.11 7.97 0.39
N LEU A 127 -12.79 7.74 0.44
CA LEU A 127 -12.17 6.62 1.13
C LEU A 127 -10.82 7.05 1.67
N TRP A 128 -10.44 6.54 2.84
CA TRP A 128 -9.11 6.71 3.44
C TRP A 128 -8.77 5.53 4.34
N THR A 129 -7.48 5.42 4.69
CA THR A 129 -7.01 4.39 5.62
C THR A 129 -7.47 4.69 7.05
N ASP A 130 -8.10 3.70 7.68
CA ASP A 130 -8.58 3.71 9.05
C ASP A 130 -8.66 2.29 9.61
N SER A 131 -9.13 2.14 10.85
CA SER A 131 -9.28 0.85 11.54
C SER A 131 -10.30 -0.12 10.90
N THR A 132 -11.08 0.32 9.93
CA THR A 132 -12.08 -0.51 9.23
C THR A 132 -11.52 -1.26 8.01
N TRP A 133 -10.26 -1.03 7.66
CA TRP A 133 -9.56 -1.79 6.63
C TRP A 133 -9.36 -3.23 7.07
N ARG A 134 -9.63 -4.16 6.18
CA ARG A 134 -9.34 -5.58 6.40
C ARG A 134 -7.90 -5.84 6.00
N MET A 135 -7.12 -6.38 6.94
CA MET A 135 -5.71 -6.68 6.74
C MET A 135 -5.42 -8.12 7.16
N ILE A 136 -4.67 -8.84 6.33
CA ILE A 136 -4.24 -10.22 6.62
C ILE A 136 -2.78 -10.43 6.22
N GLU A 137 -2.09 -11.32 6.93
CA GLU A 137 -0.88 -11.97 6.45
C GLU A 137 -1.30 -13.18 5.60
N PRO A 138 -1.04 -13.16 4.27
CA PRO A 138 -1.48 -14.25 3.40
C PRO A 138 -0.70 -15.53 3.67
N GLN A 139 -1.39 -16.65 3.74
CA GLN A 139 -0.77 -17.97 3.98
C GLN A 139 -0.02 -18.53 2.76
N CYS A 140 -0.21 -17.94 1.59
CA CYS A 140 0.44 -18.37 0.35
C CYS A 140 1.92 -18.00 0.26
N TYR A 141 2.42 -17.16 1.16
CA TYR A 141 3.83 -16.85 1.27
C TYR A 141 4.42 -17.48 2.53
N SER A 142 5.63 -18.02 2.42
CA SER A 142 6.40 -18.43 3.59
C SER A 142 7.40 -17.36 3.95
N GLY A 143 7.27 -16.78 5.15
CA GLY A 143 8.24 -15.83 5.66
C GLY A 143 9.60 -16.47 5.98
N GLY A 144 10.63 -15.64 6.17
CA GLY A 144 11.95 -16.09 6.60
C GLY A 144 12.77 -16.76 5.50
N GLN A 145 12.49 -16.47 4.23
CA GLN A 145 13.27 -16.99 3.11
C GLN A 145 14.72 -16.48 3.16
N PRO A 146 15.67 -17.27 2.62
CA PRO A 146 17.06 -16.84 2.55
C PRO A 146 17.19 -15.60 1.65
N ARG A 147 18.12 -14.72 2.00
CA ARG A 147 18.49 -13.58 1.14
C ARG A 147 19.41 -14.05 0.03
N CYS A 148 19.19 -13.58 -1.19
CA CYS A 148 20.12 -13.80 -2.30
C CYS A 148 21.51 -13.21 -2.01
N HIS A 149 21.57 -12.08 -1.30
CA HIS A 149 22.79 -11.37 -0.92
C HIS A 149 22.53 -10.48 0.30
N ALA A 150 23.55 -10.20 1.10
CA ALA A 150 23.43 -9.39 2.33
C ALA A 150 22.83 -7.98 2.11
N GLY A 151 22.96 -7.41 0.93
CA GLY A 151 22.41 -6.10 0.58
C GLY A 151 21.10 -6.14 -0.22
N LEU A 152 20.58 -7.32 -0.55
CA LEU A 152 19.37 -7.51 -1.34
C LEU A 152 18.19 -8.00 -0.50
N GLU A 153 17.05 -8.04 -1.12
CA GLU A 153 15.80 -8.51 -0.54
C GLU A 153 15.76 -10.04 -0.39
N TYR A 154 14.77 -10.56 0.30
CA TYR A 154 14.53 -11.99 0.40
C TYR A 154 14.11 -12.57 -0.94
N THR A 155 14.42 -13.86 -1.15
CA THR A 155 13.82 -14.62 -2.26
C THR A 155 12.32 -14.80 -2.02
N GLU A 156 11.52 -14.65 -3.06
CA GLU A 156 10.10 -14.96 -2.95
C GLU A 156 9.89 -16.47 -3.05
N SER A 157 9.14 -17.02 -2.10
CA SER A 157 8.62 -18.37 -2.20
C SER A 157 7.09 -18.31 -2.12
N PRO A 158 6.39 -18.47 -3.24
CA PRO A 158 4.93 -18.38 -3.29
C PRO A 158 4.21 -19.60 -2.73
N TYR A 159 4.92 -20.63 -2.27
CA TYR A 159 4.30 -21.85 -1.77
C TYR A 159 4.83 -22.23 -0.40
N ARG A 160 3.93 -22.32 0.57
CA ARG A 160 4.14 -23.16 1.75
C ARG A 160 3.87 -24.62 1.33
N LYS A 161 4.86 -25.48 1.51
CA LYS A 161 4.61 -26.93 1.51
C LYS A 161 3.83 -27.30 2.76
#